data_d82b6967d7a7dd26cdff99bb1b4ad247
#
_entry.id   d82b6967d7a7dd26cdff99bb1b4ad247
#
_cell.length_a   1.000
_cell.length_b   1.000
_cell.length_c   1.000
_cell.angle_alpha   90.00
_cell.angle_beta   90.00
_cell.angle_gamma   90.00
#
_symmetry.space_group_name_H-M   'P 1'
#
loop_
_entity.id
_entity.type
_entity.pdbx_description
1 polymer ?
#
loop_
_entity_poly.entity_id
_entity_poly.type
_entity_poly.pdbx_seq_one_letter_code
_entity_poly.pdbx_strand_id
1 'polypeptide(L)'
;MAKPTGKRRILIIHGPNLNLLGNREKDIYGSLTLDQINQRIRKAAARHKAQVEIFQSNIEGELVEKIQKAYGKFDAIIINPAAYTHTSVAIRDAILAVGIPTIEVHLSNVYKREDFRKLSLISDIVEGKIVGLGLNSYLLAIEAVIDLFNKREKLSPKTP
;
A
#
# COMPACT_ATOMS: atom_id res chain seq x y z
N MET A 1 -23.17 -3.28 -9.50
CA MET A 1 -23.58 -2.00 -8.88
C MET A 1 -22.61 -0.91 -9.29
N ALA A 2 -23.06 0.11 -9.98
CA ALA A 2 -22.26 1.29 -10.29
C ALA A 2 -21.90 1.99 -8.97
N LYS A 3 -20.60 2.13 -8.68
CA LYS A 3 -20.17 2.95 -7.54
C LYS A 3 -20.56 4.40 -7.79
N PRO A 4 -21.06 5.12 -6.78
CA PRO A 4 -21.40 6.53 -6.95
C PRO A 4 -20.16 7.32 -7.40
N THR A 5 -20.38 8.40 -8.13
CA THR A 5 -19.42 9.39 -8.64
C THR A 5 -18.67 10.14 -7.51
N GLY A 6 -18.17 9.40 -6.52
CA GLY A 6 -17.41 9.90 -5.37
C GLY A 6 -15.92 9.90 -5.64
N LYS A 7 -15.19 10.69 -4.85
CA LYS A 7 -13.71 10.68 -4.87
C LYS A 7 -13.18 9.27 -4.62
N ARG A 8 -12.18 8.85 -5.39
CA ARG A 8 -11.48 7.57 -5.22
C ARG A 8 -10.84 7.51 -3.82
N ARG A 9 -11.00 6.39 -3.14
CA ARG A 9 -10.50 6.18 -1.78
C ARG A 9 -9.42 5.11 -1.75
N ILE A 10 -8.24 5.48 -1.25
CA ILE A 10 -7.07 4.60 -1.17
C ILE A 10 -6.72 4.40 0.30
N LEU A 11 -6.56 3.15 0.72
CA LEU A 11 -6.06 2.82 2.04
C LEU A 11 -4.55 2.60 1.97
N ILE A 12 -3.81 3.32 2.81
CA ILE A 12 -2.37 3.14 2.98
C ILE A 12 -2.15 2.40 4.30
N ILE A 13 -1.45 1.27 4.24
CA ILE A 13 -1.14 0.46 5.40
C ILE A 13 0.37 0.39 5.60
N HIS A 14 0.81 0.75 6.80
CA HIS A 14 2.19 0.63 7.25
C HIS A 14 2.31 -0.46 8.31
N GLY A 15 3.19 -1.41 8.08
CA GLY A 15 3.50 -2.50 9.00
C GLY A 15 4.42 -2.12 10.15
N PRO A 16 4.96 -3.15 10.84
CA PRO A 16 5.71 -2.98 12.07
C PRO A 16 6.99 -2.17 11.87
N ASN A 17 7.34 -1.42 12.93
CA ASN A 17 8.54 -0.60 13.04
C ASN A 17 8.62 0.61 12.08
N LEU A 18 7.65 0.81 11.18
CA LEU A 18 7.63 1.99 10.31
C LEU A 18 7.34 3.28 11.09
N ASN A 19 6.71 3.19 12.25
CA ASN A 19 6.57 4.30 13.21
C ASN A 19 7.91 4.86 13.72
N LEU A 20 9.01 4.09 13.59
CA LEU A 20 10.36 4.48 14.03
C LEU A 20 11.20 5.12 12.91
N LEU A 21 10.64 5.32 11.72
CA LEU A 21 11.34 5.97 10.61
C LEU A 21 11.84 7.38 11.01
N GLY A 22 13.01 7.73 10.47
CA GLY A 22 13.70 8.97 10.81
C GLY A 22 14.63 8.86 12.02
N ASN A 23 14.40 7.90 12.93
CA ASN A 23 15.19 7.69 14.14
C ASN A 23 16.10 6.46 14.09
N ARG A 24 15.89 5.53 13.12
CA ARG A 24 16.67 4.29 13.01
C ARG A 24 17.12 4.06 11.56
N GLU A 25 18.25 3.37 11.41
CA GLU A 25 18.76 2.84 10.13
C GLU A 25 18.63 3.81 8.96
N LYS A 26 19.08 5.07 9.15
CA LYS A 26 18.96 6.15 8.14
C LYS A 26 19.59 5.79 6.80
N ASP A 27 20.62 4.97 6.81
CA ASP A 27 21.31 4.49 5.60
C ASP A 27 20.44 3.54 4.77
N ILE A 28 19.47 2.87 5.40
CA ILE A 28 18.57 1.91 4.74
C ILE A 28 17.25 2.57 4.34
N TYR A 29 16.67 3.38 5.24
CA TYR A 29 15.30 3.91 5.08
C TYR A 29 15.25 5.41 4.79
N GLY A 30 16.39 6.12 4.88
CA GLY A 30 16.46 7.55 4.76
C GLY A 30 16.14 8.29 6.08
N SER A 31 16.17 9.63 6.03
CA SER A 31 15.99 10.49 7.20
C SER A 31 14.54 10.96 7.43
N LEU A 32 13.61 10.62 6.54
CA LEU A 32 12.22 11.06 6.66
C LEU A 32 11.50 10.27 7.76
N THR A 33 10.74 10.98 8.57
CA THR A 33 9.81 10.36 9.52
C THR A 33 8.59 9.80 8.81
N LEU A 34 7.86 8.89 9.45
CA LEU A 34 6.60 8.37 8.90
C LEU A 34 5.59 9.50 8.65
N ASP A 35 5.51 10.49 9.54
CA ASP A 35 4.61 11.63 9.36
C ASP A 35 4.94 12.46 8.12
N GLN A 36 6.22 12.69 7.86
CA GLN A 36 6.67 13.39 6.65
C GLN A 36 6.33 12.58 5.38
N ILE A 37 6.49 11.27 5.42
CA ILE A 37 6.08 10.37 4.34
C ILE A 37 4.57 10.47 4.13
N ASN A 38 3.79 10.39 5.19
CA ASN A 38 2.34 10.45 5.15
C ASN A 38 1.82 11.77 4.57
N GLN A 39 2.43 12.89 4.93
CA GLN A 39 2.10 14.20 4.35
C GLN A 39 2.33 14.22 2.85
N ARG A 40 3.42 13.64 2.36
CA ARG A 40 3.72 13.58 0.93
C ARG A 40 2.79 12.65 0.18
N ILE A 41 2.40 11.53 0.77
CA ILE A 41 1.39 10.62 0.22
C ILE A 41 0.05 11.34 0.06
N ARG A 42 -0.41 12.06 1.11
CA ARG A 42 -1.67 12.83 1.03
C ARG A 42 -1.62 13.89 -0.07
N LYS A 43 -0.51 14.61 -0.16
CA LYS A 43 -0.31 15.63 -1.20
C LYS A 43 -0.32 15.04 -2.61
N ALA A 44 0.31 13.89 -2.82
CA ALA A 44 0.31 13.20 -4.11
C ALA A 44 -1.09 12.74 -4.50
N ALA A 45 -1.82 12.07 -3.60
CA ALA A 45 -3.18 11.62 -3.86
C ALA A 45 -4.16 12.78 -4.16
N ALA A 46 -4.01 13.91 -3.45
CA ALA A 46 -4.84 15.10 -3.66
C ALA A 46 -4.70 15.69 -5.07
N ARG A 47 -3.53 15.58 -5.71
CA ARG A 47 -3.32 16.01 -7.12
C ARG A 47 -4.23 15.26 -8.08
N HIS A 48 -4.56 14.01 -7.75
CA HIS A 48 -5.47 13.15 -8.51
C HIS A 48 -6.91 13.17 -7.99
N LYS A 49 -7.24 14.11 -7.09
CA LYS A 49 -8.56 14.20 -6.43
C LYS A 49 -8.94 12.91 -5.67
N ALA A 50 -7.95 12.08 -5.31
CA ALA A 50 -8.13 10.89 -4.50
C ALA A 50 -8.03 11.24 -3.01
N GLN A 51 -8.77 10.48 -2.19
CA GLN A 51 -8.68 10.54 -0.72
C GLN A 51 -7.85 9.37 -0.22
N VAL A 52 -7.01 9.62 0.77
CA VAL A 52 -6.24 8.57 1.43
C VAL A 52 -6.60 8.50 2.91
N GLU A 53 -6.77 7.29 3.41
CA GLU A 53 -6.73 6.96 4.81
C GLU A 53 -5.44 6.21 5.08
N ILE A 54 -4.74 6.56 6.17
CA ILE A 54 -3.43 6.00 6.49
C ILE A 54 -3.53 5.32 7.85
N PHE A 55 -3.03 4.10 7.92
CA PHE A 55 -3.01 3.28 9.11
C PHE A 55 -1.63 2.65 9.32
N GLN A 56 -1.15 2.64 10.56
CA GLN A 56 0.08 1.96 10.94
C GLN A 56 -0.17 1.09 12.17
N SER A 57 0.36 -0.12 12.17
CA SER A 57 0.40 -0.95 13.36
C SER A 57 1.61 -1.88 13.38
N ASN A 58 2.07 -2.20 14.58
CA ASN A 58 3.06 -3.25 14.84
C ASN A 58 2.39 -4.62 15.06
N ILE A 59 1.05 -4.65 15.17
CA ILE A 59 0.27 -5.85 15.51
C ILE A 59 -0.33 -6.43 14.25
N GLU A 60 0.03 -7.68 13.94
CA GLU A 60 -0.42 -8.36 12.72
C GLU A 60 -1.96 -8.42 12.62
N GLY A 61 -2.63 -8.77 13.73
CA GLY A 61 -4.10 -8.85 13.78
C GLY A 61 -4.78 -7.53 13.45
N GLU A 62 -4.23 -6.39 13.89
CA GLU A 62 -4.77 -5.07 13.55
C GLU A 62 -4.64 -4.75 12.06
N LEU A 63 -3.53 -5.18 11.43
CA LEU A 63 -3.35 -5.04 9.98
C LEU A 63 -4.36 -5.89 9.22
N VAL A 64 -4.57 -7.13 9.64
CA VAL A 64 -5.58 -8.04 9.08
C VAL A 64 -6.99 -7.44 9.19
N GLU A 65 -7.39 -6.99 10.39
CA GLU A 65 -8.69 -6.34 10.59
C GLU A 65 -8.85 -5.08 9.73
N LYS A 66 -7.77 -4.30 9.59
CA LYS A 66 -7.81 -3.08 8.76
C LYS A 66 -8.05 -3.40 7.30
N ILE A 67 -7.41 -4.44 6.77
CA ILE A 67 -7.64 -4.94 5.41
C ILE A 67 -9.09 -5.40 5.26
N GLN A 68 -9.60 -6.22 6.18
CA GLN A 68 -10.99 -6.71 6.14
C GLN A 68 -12.01 -5.55 6.15
N LYS A 69 -11.80 -4.56 7.01
CA LYS A 69 -12.66 -3.36 7.12
C LYS A 69 -12.59 -2.44 5.89
N ALA A 70 -11.63 -2.68 4.99
CA ALA A 70 -11.53 -1.92 3.73
C ALA A 70 -12.58 -2.34 2.69
N TYR A 71 -13.12 -3.56 2.81
CA TYR A 71 -14.12 -4.07 1.87
C TYR A 71 -15.32 -3.12 1.72
N GLY A 72 -15.66 -2.78 0.49
CA GLY A 72 -16.74 -1.85 0.15
C GLY A 72 -16.49 -0.37 0.50
N LYS A 73 -15.36 -0.03 1.16
CA LYS A 73 -15.04 1.34 1.59
C LYS A 73 -13.90 1.98 0.79
N PHE A 74 -12.98 1.18 0.30
CA PHE A 74 -11.81 1.63 -0.43
C PHE A 74 -11.77 1.02 -1.81
N ASP A 75 -11.18 1.75 -2.75
CA ASP A 75 -11.05 1.35 -4.15
C ASP A 75 -9.71 0.68 -4.44
N ALA A 76 -8.71 0.94 -3.60
CA ALA A 76 -7.39 0.29 -3.64
C ALA A 76 -6.71 0.30 -2.27
N ILE A 77 -5.72 -0.57 -2.12
CA ILE A 77 -4.83 -0.64 -0.96
C ILE A 77 -3.37 -0.47 -1.45
N ILE A 78 -2.59 0.35 -0.75
CA ILE A 78 -1.13 0.37 -0.86
C ILE A 78 -0.61 -0.09 0.48
N ILE A 79 0.12 -1.20 0.50
CA ILE A 79 0.60 -1.81 1.73
C ILE A 79 2.11 -1.93 1.75
N ASN A 80 2.71 -1.46 2.84
CA ASN A 80 4.07 -1.81 3.23
C ASN A 80 3.99 -2.73 4.45
N PRO A 81 3.98 -4.06 4.27
CA PRO A 81 3.84 -4.99 5.39
C PRO A 81 5.09 -5.04 6.27
N ALA A 82 6.18 -4.39 5.86
CA ALA A 82 7.49 -4.47 6.51
C ALA A 82 7.92 -5.94 6.70
N ALA A 83 8.31 -6.35 7.90
CA ALA A 83 8.76 -7.72 8.15
C ALA A 83 7.67 -8.77 7.90
N TYR A 84 6.40 -8.42 8.07
CA TYR A 84 5.30 -9.37 7.84
C TYR A 84 5.15 -9.80 6.36
N THR A 85 5.76 -9.11 5.41
CA THR A 85 5.78 -9.57 4.01
C THR A 85 6.43 -10.94 3.86
N HIS A 86 7.35 -11.29 4.77
CA HIS A 86 8.13 -12.53 4.73
C HIS A 86 7.47 -13.68 5.53
N THR A 87 6.50 -13.37 6.39
CA THR A 87 6.01 -14.32 7.42
C THR A 87 4.50 -14.44 7.52
N SER A 88 3.73 -13.44 7.08
CA SER A 88 2.29 -13.41 7.34
C SER A 88 1.47 -14.02 6.23
N VAL A 89 1.06 -15.26 6.41
CA VAL A 89 -0.01 -15.88 5.63
C VAL A 89 -1.35 -15.19 5.93
N ALA A 90 -1.56 -14.72 7.16
CA ALA A 90 -2.81 -14.06 7.57
C ALA A 90 -3.07 -12.76 6.78
N ILE A 91 -2.04 -11.94 6.55
CA ILE A 91 -2.15 -10.74 5.70
C ILE A 91 -2.44 -11.14 4.25
N ARG A 92 -1.76 -12.17 3.73
CA ARG A 92 -2.04 -12.70 2.38
C ARG A 92 -3.51 -13.09 2.22
N ASP A 93 -4.03 -13.88 3.15
CA ASP A 93 -5.40 -14.36 3.11
C ASP A 93 -6.42 -13.22 3.23
N ALA A 94 -6.13 -12.21 4.06
CA ALA A 94 -6.97 -11.02 4.18
C ALA A 94 -7.05 -10.22 2.86
N ILE A 95 -5.93 -10.05 2.15
CA ILE A 95 -5.89 -9.37 0.84
C ILE A 95 -6.72 -10.14 -0.17
N LEU A 96 -6.56 -11.47 -0.25
CA LEU A 96 -7.34 -12.33 -1.13
C LEU A 96 -8.84 -12.26 -0.82
N ALA A 97 -9.21 -12.29 0.47
CA ALA A 97 -10.60 -12.28 0.91
C ALA A 97 -11.35 -10.99 0.53
N VAL A 98 -10.69 -9.84 0.56
CA VAL A 98 -11.34 -8.56 0.22
C VAL A 98 -11.37 -8.28 -1.28
N GLY A 99 -10.45 -8.85 -2.05
CA GLY A 99 -10.39 -8.68 -3.52
C GLY A 99 -10.19 -7.24 -3.98
N ILE A 100 -9.66 -6.36 -3.12
CA ILE A 100 -9.36 -4.96 -3.46
C ILE A 100 -8.01 -4.92 -4.17
N PRO A 101 -7.87 -4.19 -5.31
CA PRO A 101 -6.58 -3.98 -5.95
C PRO A 101 -5.55 -3.50 -4.94
N THR A 102 -4.46 -4.22 -4.81
CA THR A 102 -3.44 -3.97 -3.80
C THR A 102 -2.07 -3.83 -4.47
N ILE A 103 -1.28 -2.84 -4.03
CA ILE A 103 0.12 -2.68 -4.42
C ILE A 103 0.99 -2.84 -3.18
N GLU A 104 1.99 -3.72 -3.26
CA GLU A 104 3.01 -3.88 -2.23
C GLU A 104 4.13 -2.84 -2.42
N VAL A 105 4.55 -2.17 -1.35
CA VAL A 105 5.65 -1.22 -1.40
C VAL A 105 6.67 -1.48 -0.29
N HIS A 106 7.94 -1.21 -0.57
CA HIS A 106 9.01 -1.17 0.41
C HIS A 106 9.91 0.03 0.16
N LEU A 107 10.33 0.71 1.22
CA LEU A 107 11.25 1.85 1.13
C LEU A 107 12.65 1.39 0.70
N SER A 108 13.14 0.29 1.31
CA SER A 108 14.44 -0.27 1.00
C SER A 108 14.41 -1.23 -0.19
N ASN A 109 15.55 -1.40 -0.85
CA ASN A 109 15.71 -2.49 -1.81
C ASN A 109 15.94 -3.81 -1.06
N VAL A 110 14.87 -4.58 -0.91
CA VAL A 110 14.88 -5.86 -0.19
C VAL A 110 15.85 -6.88 -0.80
N TYR A 111 16.15 -6.76 -2.10
CA TYR A 111 17.07 -7.66 -2.80
C TYR A 111 18.54 -7.39 -2.51
N LYS A 112 18.87 -6.24 -1.91
CA LYS A 112 20.22 -5.90 -1.42
C LYS A 112 20.41 -6.21 0.05
N ARG A 113 19.45 -6.89 0.67
CA ARG A 113 19.45 -7.24 2.10
C ARG A 113 19.64 -8.75 2.29
N GLU A 114 19.35 -9.23 3.49
CA GLU A 114 19.48 -10.65 3.87
C GLU A 114 18.57 -11.53 2.97
N ASP A 115 19.02 -12.74 2.67
CA ASP A 115 18.34 -13.61 1.68
C ASP A 115 16.88 -13.88 2.00
N PHE A 116 16.50 -14.02 3.29
CA PHE A 116 15.12 -14.24 3.68
C PHE A 116 14.18 -13.07 3.32
N ARG A 117 14.73 -11.85 3.10
CA ARG A 117 13.95 -10.67 2.70
C ARG A 117 13.57 -10.65 1.22
N LYS A 118 14.15 -11.51 0.42
CA LYS A 118 13.82 -11.62 -1.01
C LYS A 118 12.46 -12.27 -1.23
N LEU A 119 12.02 -13.11 -0.29
CA LEU A 119 10.70 -13.75 -0.34
C LEU A 119 9.62 -12.79 0.15
N SER A 120 8.56 -12.66 -0.62
CA SER A 120 7.30 -12.03 -0.20
C SER A 120 6.17 -13.03 -0.36
N LEU A 121 5.37 -13.16 0.70
CA LEU A 121 4.18 -14.03 0.69
C LEU A 121 2.96 -13.38 0.01
N ILE A 122 3.07 -12.12 -0.41
CA ILE A 122 1.96 -11.40 -1.05
C ILE A 122 2.26 -10.92 -2.47
N SER A 123 3.52 -10.94 -2.92
CA SER A 123 3.89 -10.37 -4.22
C SER A 123 3.19 -11.03 -5.42
N ASP A 124 2.82 -12.29 -5.31
CA ASP A 124 2.14 -13.06 -6.36
C ASP A 124 0.62 -12.83 -6.42
N ILE A 125 0.04 -12.19 -5.40
CA ILE A 125 -1.41 -11.94 -5.31
C ILE A 125 -1.80 -10.46 -5.41
N VAL A 126 -0.82 -9.56 -5.45
CA VAL A 126 -1.04 -8.12 -5.61
C VAL A 126 -0.87 -7.69 -7.06
N GLU A 127 -1.39 -6.51 -7.42
CA GLU A 127 -1.28 -5.95 -8.78
C GLU A 127 0.18 -5.64 -9.18
N GLY A 128 1.03 -5.36 -8.20
CA GLY A 128 2.45 -5.09 -8.42
C GLY A 128 3.18 -4.79 -7.13
N LYS A 129 4.53 -4.75 -7.23
CA LYS A 129 5.43 -4.48 -6.12
C LYS A 129 6.45 -3.41 -6.51
N ILE A 130 6.67 -2.43 -5.63
CA ILE A 130 7.64 -1.35 -5.82
C ILE A 130 8.58 -1.35 -4.61
N VAL A 131 9.89 -1.47 -4.85
CA VAL A 131 10.90 -1.58 -3.81
C VAL A 131 12.10 -0.68 -4.06
N GLY A 132 12.74 -0.19 -3.01
CA GLY A 132 14.08 0.38 -3.07
C GLY A 132 14.17 1.85 -3.43
N LEU A 133 13.07 2.55 -3.59
CA LEU A 133 13.03 3.95 -4.03
C LEU A 133 12.69 4.93 -2.90
N GLY A 134 12.82 4.50 -1.64
CA GLY A 134 12.45 5.30 -0.48
C GLY A 134 11.00 5.77 -0.55
N LEU A 135 10.76 7.04 -0.22
CA LEU A 135 9.44 7.66 -0.35
C LEU A 135 8.83 7.47 -1.76
N ASN A 136 9.64 7.51 -2.80
CA ASN A 136 9.13 7.40 -4.18
C ASN A 136 8.44 6.05 -4.43
N SER A 137 8.72 4.99 -3.66
CA SER A 137 7.98 3.74 -3.75
C SER A 137 6.48 3.96 -3.49
N TYR A 138 6.13 4.79 -2.51
CA TYR A 138 4.73 5.15 -2.24
C TYR A 138 4.14 6.10 -3.31
N LEU A 139 4.91 7.10 -3.73
CA LEU A 139 4.42 8.08 -4.72
C LEU A 139 4.13 7.41 -6.06
N LEU A 140 5.00 6.51 -6.50
CA LEU A 140 4.78 5.71 -7.70
C LEU A 140 3.61 4.72 -7.55
N ALA A 141 3.39 4.18 -6.35
CA ALA A 141 2.23 3.35 -6.09
C ALA A 141 0.91 4.13 -6.18
N ILE A 142 0.88 5.41 -5.77
CA ILE A 142 -0.28 6.29 -6.00
C ILE A 142 -0.54 6.43 -7.49
N GLU A 143 0.48 6.75 -8.31
CA GLU A 143 0.33 6.87 -9.76
C GLU A 143 -0.19 5.56 -10.39
N ALA A 144 0.39 4.42 -9.97
CA ALA A 144 -0.03 3.11 -10.45
C ALA A 144 -1.50 2.79 -10.11
N VAL A 145 -1.95 3.10 -8.89
CA VAL A 145 -3.35 2.93 -8.46
C VAL A 145 -4.29 3.80 -9.31
N ILE A 146 -3.93 5.06 -9.56
CA ILE A 146 -4.73 5.96 -10.40
C ILE A 146 -4.84 5.40 -11.82
N ASP A 147 -3.75 4.88 -12.36
CA ASP A 147 -3.75 4.25 -13.71
C ASP A 147 -4.64 2.99 -13.76
N LEU A 148 -4.62 2.16 -12.72
CA LEU A 148 -5.53 1.03 -12.58
C LEU A 148 -7.00 1.46 -12.58
N PHE A 149 -7.34 2.54 -11.89
CA PHE A 149 -8.71 3.08 -11.89
C PHE A 149 -9.13 3.51 -13.30
N ASN A 150 -8.27 4.24 -14.00
CA ASN A 150 -8.56 4.74 -15.34
C ASN A 150 -8.73 3.59 -16.35
N LYS A 151 -7.95 2.51 -16.23
CA LYS A 151 -8.09 1.31 -17.08
C LYS A 151 -9.41 0.61 -16.83
N ARG A 152 -9.83 0.44 -15.58
CA ARG A 152 -11.09 -0.21 -15.22
C ARG A 152 -12.30 0.59 -15.69
N GLU A 153 -12.28 1.91 -15.63
CA GLU A 153 -13.35 2.75 -16.17
C GLU A 153 -13.52 2.63 -17.68
N LYS A 154 -12.40 2.52 -18.42
CA LYS A 154 -12.44 2.32 -19.89
C LYS A 154 -12.97 0.96 -20.30
N LEU A 155 -12.80 -0.07 -19.44
CA LEU A 155 -13.27 -1.44 -19.69
C LEU A 155 -14.71 -1.68 -19.24
N SER A 156 -15.27 -0.81 -18.40
CA SER A 156 -16.68 -0.87 -18.01
C SER A 156 -17.54 -0.40 -19.18
N PRO A 157 -18.47 -1.24 -19.72
CA PRO A 157 -19.35 -0.80 -20.79
C PRO A 157 -20.13 0.42 -20.31
N LYS A 158 -20.11 1.50 -21.10
CA LYS A 158 -21.04 2.61 -20.92
C LYS A 158 -22.42 2.04 -21.16
N THR A 159 -23.18 1.80 -20.10
CA THR A 159 -24.59 1.46 -20.21
C THR A 159 -25.30 2.65 -20.85
N PRO A 160 -26.08 2.44 -21.93
CA PRO A 160 -26.81 3.52 -22.60
C PRO A 160 -27.84 4.18 -21.69
#